data_2247db4892ff71890fd1b6456a290d2e
#
_entry.id   2247db4892ff71890fd1b6456a290d2e
#
_cell.length_a   1.000
_cell.length_b   1.000
_cell.length_c   1.000
_cell.angle_alpha   90.00
_cell.angle_beta   90.00
_cell.angle_gamma   90.00
#
_symmetry.space_group_name_H-M   'P 1'
#
loop_
_entity.id
_entity.type
_entity.pdbx_description
1 polymer ?
#
loop_
_entity_poly.entity_id
_entity_poly.type
_entity_poly.pdbx_seq_one_letter_code
_entity_poly.pdbx_strand_id
1 'polypeptide(L)'
;MIESYDFGEILIDGRRYTSDVIVFHDHVKADWWRREGHRLSAEDLEEAMREKLNVIVIGTGYSGLMRVPAETKTFVESKGVELITQKTADACKTFNRLAKSGRKVVAALHLTC
;
A
#
# COMPACT_ATOMS: atom_id res chain seq x y z
N MET A 1 3.92 -0.32 -12.81
CA MET A 1 3.25 0.98 -12.71
C MET A 1 1.75 0.78 -12.57
N ILE A 2 1.12 1.53 -11.69
CA ILE A 2 -0.33 1.44 -11.50
C ILE A 2 -1.02 2.28 -12.59
N GLU A 3 -1.81 1.63 -13.44
CA GLU A 3 -2.44 2.31 -14.58
C GLU A 3 -3.81 2.88 -14.23
N SER A 4 -4.61 2.16 -13.43
CA SER A 4 -5.92 2.65 -13.02
C SER A 4 -6.38 1.99 -11.74
N TYR A 5 -7.28 2.66 -11.04
CA TYR A 5 -7.92 2.15 -9.83
C TYR A 5 -9.38 2.58 -9.81
N ASP A 6 -10.27 1.67 -9.49
CA ASP A 6 -11.65 1.95 -9.18
C ASP A 6 -12.06 1.07 -8.01
N PHE A 7 -13.24 1.30 -7.45
CA PHE A 7 -13.72 0.52 -6.31
C PHE A 7 -13.63 -0.97 -6.59
N GLY A 8 -12.87 -1.67 -5.76
CA GLY A 8 -12.74 -3.13 -5.84
C GLY A 8 -11.85 -3.66 -6.95
N GLU A 9 -11.19 -2.80 -7.75
CA GLU A 9 -10.31 -3.30 -8.79
C GLU A 9 -9.16 -2.34 -9.09
N ILE A 10 -8.03 -2.89 -9.50
CA ILE A 10 -6.85 -2.11 -9.83
C ILE A 10 -6.13 -2.77 -11.01
N LEU A 11 -5.59 -1.93 -11.90
CA LEU A 11 -4.82 -2.39 -13.05
C LEU A 11 -3.36 -2.01 -12.83
N ILE A 12 -2.48 -3.01 -12.83
CA ILE A 12 -1.05 -2.82 -12.57
C ILE A 12 -0.26 -3.59 -13.62
N ASP A 13 0.55 -2.87 -14.39
CA ASP A 13 1.38 -3.46 -15.46
C ASP A 13 0.58 -4.37 -16.39
N GLY A 14 -0.61 -3.90 -16.78
CA GLY A 14 -1.50 -4.62 -17.68
C GLY A 14 -2.32 -5.74 -17.07
N ARG A 15 -2.20 -5.98 -15.76
CA ARG A 15 -2.92 -7.04 -15.07
C ARG A 15 -3.93 -6.48 -14.10
N ARG A 16 -5.14 -7.03 -14.12
CA ARG A 16 -6.23 -6.61 -13.23
C ARG A 16 -6.23 -7.46 -11.96
N TYR A 17 -6.38 -6.78 -10.82
CA TYR A 17 -6.51 -7.44 -9.51
C TYR A 17 -7.82 -6.99 -8.88
N THR A 18 -8.51 -7.91 -8.23
CA THR A 18 -9.80 -7.65 -7.58
C THR A 18 -9.77 -7.92 -6.08
N SER A 19 -8.60 -8.14 -5.53
CA SER A 19 -8.37 -8.26 -4.08
C SER A 19 -7.34 -7.23 -3.67
N ASP A 20 -7.24 -6.97 -2.37
CA ASP A 20 -6.22 -6.04 -1.86
C ASP A 20 -4.83 -6.54 -2.24
N VAL A 21 -3.92 -5.62 -2.48
CA VAL A 21 -2.59 -5.93 -3.01
C VAL A 21 -1.49 -5.20 -2.27
N ILE A 22 -0.28 -5.79 -2.34
CA ILE A 22 0.95 -5.08 -2.02
C ILE A 22 1.72 -4.97 -3.33
N VAL A 23 2.06 -3.75 -3.72
CA VAL A 23 2.77 -3.46 -4.97
C VAL A 23 4.23 -3.18 -4.66
N PHE A 24 5.09 -4.09 -5.12
CA PHE A 24 6.55 -3.95 -5.02
C PHE A 24 7.06 -3.36 -6.33
N HIS A 25 8.34 -3.02 -6.40
CA HIS A 25 8.91 -2.45 -7.63
C HIS A 25 8.98 -3.48 -8.78
N ASP A 26 9.07 -4.76 -8.45
CA ASP A 26 9.28 -5.84 -9.45
C ASP A 26 8.15 -6.87 -9.48
N HIS A 27 7.17 -6.78 -8.59
CA HIS A 27 6.06 -7.74 -8.58
C HIS A 27 4.90 -7.22 -7.73
N VAL A 28 3.78 -7.92 -7.79
CA VAL A 28 2.58 -7.62 -7.01
C VAL A 28 2.21 -8.85 -6.20
N LYS A 29 1.96 -8.66 -4.91
CA LYS A 29 1.36 -9.71 -4.10
C LYS A 29 -0.15 -9.48 -4.06
N ALA A 30 -0.89 -10.39 -4.68
CA ALA A 30 -2.35 -10.37 -4.62
C ALA A 30 -2.83 -10.97 -3.30
N ASP A 31 -4.10 -10.80 -3.01
CA ASP A 31 -4.75 -11.38 -1.84
C ASP A 31 -4.04 -11.02 -0.53
N TRP A 32 -3.81 -9.72 -0.37
CA TRP A 32 -3.23 -9.21 0.86
C TRP A 32 -4.30 -9.18 1.95
N TRP A 33 -4.20 -10.10 2.90
CA TRP A 33 -5.14 -10.22 4.00
C TRP A 33 -4.60 -9.54 5.25
N ARG A 34 -5.47 -8.80 5.93
CA ARG A 34 -5.16 -8.18 7.23
C ARG A 34 -5.97 -8.91 8.31
N ARG A 35 -5.49 -8.83 9.54
CA ARG A 35 -6.21 -9.42 10.67
C ARG A 35 -7.60 -8.81 10.82
N GLU A 36 -7.70 -7.49 10.62
CA GLU A 36 -8.97 -6.77 10.63
C GLU A 36 -9.08 -5.96 9.35
N GLY A 37 -10.23 -6.04 8.70
CA GLY A 37 -10.43 -5.43 7.39
C GLY A 37 -10.18 -3.93 7.33
N HIS A 38 -10.59 -3.22 8.38
CA HIS A 38 -10.50 -1.76 8.42
C HIS A 38 -9.49 -1.23 9.45
N ARG A 39 -8.55 -2.07 9.87
CA ARG A 39 -7.50 -1.65 10.80
C ARG A 39 -6.18 -2.29 10.36
N LEU A 40 -5.19 -1.44 10.12
CA LEU A 40 -3.87 -1.90 9.71
C LEU A 40 -2.99 -2.11 10.95
N SER A 41 -2.61 -3.35 11.21
CA SER A 41 -1.66 -3.64 12.29
C SER A 41 -0.25 -3.75 11.71
N ALA A 42 0.76 -3.63 12.57
CA ALA A 42 2.16 -3.75 12.15
C ALA A 42 2.44 -5.11 11.51
N GLU A 43 1.81 -6.17 12.02
CA GLU A 43 1.97 -7.52 11.49
C GLU A 43 1.54 -7.62 10.03
N ASP A 44 0.52 -6.85 9.63
CA ASP A 44 0.01 -6.87 8.27
C ASP A 44 1.01 -6.33 7.26
N LEU A 45 2.02 -5.60 7.70
CA LEU A 45 3.05 -5.00 6.86
C LEU A 45 4.36 -5.79 6.87
N GLU A 46 4.40 -6.92 7.54
CA GLU A 46 5.62 -7.72 7.70
C GLU A 46 6.24 -8.08 6.35
N GLU A 47 5.44 -8.57 5.43
CA GLU A 47 5.94 -8.96 4.11
C GLU A 47 6.41 -7.74 3.30
N ALA A 48 5.66 -6.64 3.37
CA ALA A 48 6.00 -5.41 2.64
C ALA A 48 7.34 -4.85 3.10
N MET A 49 7.72 -5.09 4.35
CA MET A 49 8.92 -4.52 4.95
C MET A 49 10.11 -5.47 5.03
N ARG A 50 10.04 -6.62 4.36
CA ARG A 50 11.16 -7.55 4.32
C ARG A 50 12.35 -6.99 3.58
N GLU A 51 12.12 -6.22 2.54
CA GLU A 51 13.16 -5.57 1.78
C GLU A 51 13.43 -4.18 2.33
N LYS A 52 14.61 -3.66 2.02
CA LYS A 52 14.99 -2.32 2.45
C LYS A 52 14.21 -1.29 1.66
N LEU A 53 13.46 -0.45 2.36
CA LEU A 53 12.58 0.56 1.77
C LEU A 53 12.96 1.97 2.24
N ASN A 54 12.61 2.96 1.40
CA ASN A 54 12.60 4.37 1.81
C ASN A 54 11.21 4.76 2.31
N VAL A 55 10.17 4.30 1.62
CA VAL A 55 8.79 4.74 1.83
C VAL A 55 7.84 3.59 1.66
N ILE A 56 6.81 3.55 2.50
CA ILE A 56 5.65 2.69 2.28
C ILE A 56 4.41 3.58 2.17
N VAL A 57 3.63 3.37 1.11
CA VAL A 57 2.40 4.12 0.86
C VAL A 57 1.21 3.22 1.18
N ILE A 58 0.34 3.68 2.07
CA ILE A 58 -0.84 2.94 2.47
C ILE A 58 -2.07 3.54 1.80
N GLY A 59 -2.78 2.72 1.03
CA GLY A 59 -4.08 3.10 0.47
C GLY A 59 -5.17 2.62 1.39
N THR A 60 -5.92 3.55 1.98
CA THR A 60 -6.89 3.26 3.04
C THR A 60 -8.28 2.92 2.52
N GLY A 61 -8.44 2.74 1.23
CA GLY A 61 -9.71 2.39 0.61
C GLY A 61 -10.27 3.51 -0.25
N TYR A 62 -11.33 3.20 -0.97
CA TYR A 62 -12.02 4.17 -1.84
C TYR A 62 -12.50 5.37 -1.04
N SER A 63 -13.10 5.12 0.13
CA SER A 63 -13.60 6.16 1.03
C SER A 63 -12.66 6.43 2.21
N GLY A 64 -11.55 5.72 2.30
CA GLY A 64 -10.56 5.94 3.35
C GLY A 64 -10.95 5.38 4.71
N LEU A 65 -11.72 4.31 4.77
CA LEU A 65 -12.22 3.77 6.03
C LEU A 65 -11.22 2.90 6.81
N MET A 66 -10.15 2.44 6.17
CA MET A 66 -9.15 1.66 6.88
C MET A 66 -8.32 2.57 7.80
N ARG A 67 -8.24 2.22 9.06
CA ARG A 67 -7.52 3.00 10.07
C ARG A 67 -6.07 2.55 10.16
N VAL A 68 -5.18 3.52 10.31
CA VAL A 68 -3.76 3.25 10.56
C VAL A 68 -3.44 3.76 11.96
N PRO A 69 -3.38 2.87 12.97
CA PRO A 69 -3.12 3.28 14.35
C PRO A 69 -1.75 3.93 14.50
N ALA A 70 -1.62 4.81 15.49
CA ALA A 70 -0.36 5.48 15.78
C ALA A 70 0.78 4.48 16.04
N GLU A 71 0.48 3.37 16.70
CA GLU A 71 1.48 2.33 16.97
C GLU A 71 2.04 1.69 15.70
N THR A 72 1.19 1.53 14.67
CA THR A 72 1.62 0.99 13.39
C THR A 72 2.57 1.98 12.71
N LYS A 73 2.21 3.25 12.72
CA LYS A 73 3.05 4.31 12.16
C LYS A 73 4.40 4.36 12.87
N THR A 74 4.38 4.32 14.19
CA THR A 74 5.61 4.34 15.00
C THR A 74 6.49 3.14 14.67
N PHE A 75 5.90 1.95 14.53
CA PHE A 75 6.64 0.75 14.18
C PHE A 75 7.37 0.93 12.84
N VAL A 76 6.66 1.40 11.82
CA VAL A 76 7.24 1.60 10.48
C VAL A 76 8.37 2.64 10.54
N GLU A 77 8.11 3.76 11.18
CA GLU A 77 9.09 4.84 11.28
C GLU A 77 10.32 4.44 12.08
N SER A 78 10.16 3.54 13.07
CA SER A 78 11.28 3.02 13.85
C SER A 78 12.26 2.21 13.00
N LYS A 79 11.83 1.74 11.82
CA LYS A 79 12.67 1.01 10.88
C LYS A 79 13.35 1.94 9.87
N GLY A 80 13.21 3.25 10.04
CA GLY A 80 13.79 4.24 9.12
C GLY A 80 12.99 4.39 7.84
N VAL A 81 11.73 3.96 7.83
CA VAL A 81 10.86 4.01 6.65
C VAL A 81 9.80 5.09 6.85
N GLU A 82 9.62 5.93 5.84
CA GLU A 82 8.55 6.93 5.86
C GLU A 82 7.21 6.25 5.56
N LEU A 83 6.17 6.56 6.32
CA LEU A 83 4.84 6.02 6.08
C LEU A 83 3.92 7.14 5.59
N ILE A 84 3.33 6.94 4.42
CA ILE A 84 2.37 7.86 3.82
C ILE A 84 1.01 7.17 3.81
N THR A 85 -0.01 7.83 4.35
CA THR A 85 -1.36 7.29 4.42
C THR A 85 -2.29 8.18 3.61
N GLN A 86 -2.97 7.58 2.62
CA GLN A 86 -3.87 8.31 1.73
C GLN A 86 -5.03 7.40 1.31
N LYS A 87 -6.11 8.00 0.79
CA LYS A 87 -7.13 7.20 0.09
C LYS A 87 -6.47 6.50 -1.08
N THR A 88 -6.97 5.34 -1.44
CA THR A 88 -6.29 4.47 -2.41
C THR A 88 -6.04 5.14 -3.77
N ALA A 89 -6.99 5.95 -4.26
CA ALA A 89 -6.77 6.65 -5.53
C ALA A 89 -5.54 7.57 -5.48
N ASP A 90 -5.38 8.30 -4.38
CA ASP A 90 -4.22 9.19 -4.21
C ASP A 90 -2.96 8.40 -3.93
N ALA A 91 -3.07 7.30 -3.19
CA ALA A 91 -1.95 6.42 -2.89
C ALA A 91 -1.33 5.86 -4.17
N CYS A 92 -2.16 5.49 -5.15
CA CYS A 92 -1.69 4.99 -6.43
C CYS A 92 -0.83 6.04 -7.15
N LYS A 93 -1.28 7.29 -7.16
CA LYS A 93 -0.54 8.40 -7.79
C LYS A 93 0.78 8.66 -7.09
N THR A 94 0.76 8.63 -5.76
CA THR A 94 1.96 8.84 -4.95
C THR A 94 2.98 7.73 -5.19
N PHE A 95 2.52 6.47 -5.23
CA PHE A 95 3.39 5.34 -5.51
C PHE A 95 4.08 5.51 -6.86
N ASN A 96 3.31 5.80 -7.92
CA ASN A 96 3.87 5.98 -9.25
C ASN A 96 4.90 7.11 -9.30
N ARG A 97 4.61 8.22 -8.67
CA ARG A 97 5.50 9.37 -8.63
C ARG A 97 6.82 9.03 -7.94
N LEU A 98 6.74 8.37 -6.78
CA LEU A 98 7.93 8.01 -6.01
C LEU A 98 8.75 6.93 -6.73
N ALA A 99 8.10 5.96 -7.34
CA ALA A 99 8.78 4.92 -8.10
C ALA A 99 9.54 5.52 -9.27
N LYS A 100 8.95 6.48 -9.99
CA LYS A 100 9.62 7.17 -11.09
C LYS A 100 10.82 7.98 -10.64
N SER A 101 10.80 8.48 -9.40
CA SER A 101 11.91 9.27 -8.86
C SER A 101 13.07 8.40 -8.35
N GLY A 102 12.95 7.08 -8.47
CA GLY A 102 13.99 6.16 -8.04
C GLY A 102 13.96 5.82 -6.56
N ARG A 103 12.92 6.23 -5.84
CA ARG A 103 12.75 5.88 -4.43
C ARG A 103 12.38 4.41 -4.30
N LYS A 104 12.88 3.75 -3.26
CA LYS A 104 12.48 2.37 -2.94
C LYS A 104 11.15 2.42 -2.21
N VAL A 105 10.07 2.25 -2.94
CA VAL A 105 8.71 2.41 -2.45
C VAL A 105 7.91 1.12 -2.63
N VAL A 106 7.04 0.85 -1.65
CA VAL A 106 6.06 -0.23 -1.70
C VAL A 106 4.72 0.38 -1.38
N ALA A 107 3.66 -0.09 -2.04
CA ALA A 107 2.30 0.36 -1.75
C ALA A 107 1.47 -0.80 -1.24
N ALA A 108 0.81 -0.63 -0.11
CA ALA A 108 -0.13 -1.60 0.43
C ALA A 108 -1.53 -1.00 0.29
N LEU A 109 -2.35 -1.59 -0.56
CA LEU A 109 -3.57 -0.95 -1.06
C LEU A 109 -4.82 -1.75 -0.72
N HIS A 110 -5.74 -1.10 0.00
CA HIS A 110 -7.08 -1.60 0.24
C HIS A 110 -7.97 -1.10 -0.89
N LEU A 111 -8.65 -1.98 -1.62
CA LEU A 111 -9.35 -1.62 -2.85
C LEU A 111 -10.82 -1.24 -2.67
N THR A 112 -11.45 -1.64 -1.58
CA THR A 112 -12.86 -1.34 -1.31
C THR A 112 -12.98 -0.19 -0.30
N CYS A 113 -14.00 -0.18 0.54
CA CYS A 113 -14.17 0.95 1.44
C CYS A 113 -12.96 1.23 2.31
#